data_f4ab6bcd39c546518677a3a00891dd00
#
_entry.id   f4ab6bcd39c546518677a3a00891dd00
#
_cell.length_a   1.000
_cell.length_b   1.000
_cell.length_c   1.000
_cell.angle_alpha   90.00
_cell.angle_beta   90.00
_cell.angle_gamma   90.00
#
_symmetry.space_group_name_H-M   'P 1'
#
loop_
_entity.id
_entity.type
_entity.pdbx_description
1 polymer ?
#
loop_
_entity_poly.entity_id
_entity_poly.type
_entity_poly.pdbx_seq_one_letter_code
_entity_poly.pdbx_strand_id
1 'polypeptide(L)' 'SDLAFGHLAYEVDDIYALCAHLQAQGVTINRPPRDGRMAFVRTPDNISVELLQHGDALPVAEPWASMPNTGKW' A
#
# COMPACT_ATOMS: atom_id res chain seq x y z
N SER A 1 -11.79 2.16 -12.11
CA SER A 1 -10.46 2.40 -11.64
C SER A 1 -10.12 3.87 -11.61
N ASP A 2 -9.16 4.20 -10.82
CA ASP A 2 -8.78 5.58 -10.57
C ASP A 2 -7.61 6.06 -11.41
N LEU A 3 -7.25 5.33 -12.43
CA LEU A 3 -6.16 5.73 -13.33
C LEU A 3 -6.44 7.08 -13.96
N ALA A 4 -7.71 7.40 -14.21
CA ALA A 4 -8.09 8.68 -14.79
C ALA A 4 -7.73 9.87 -13.89
N PHE A 5 -7.45 9.63 -12.62
CA PHE A 5 -7.13 10.69 -11.67
C PHE A 5 -5.64 10.74 -11.33
N GLY A 6 -4.81 10.10 -12.12
CA GLY A 6 -3.37 10.29 -12.04
C GLY A 6 -2.64 9.40 -11.08
N HIS A 7 -3.25 8.32 -10.57
CA HIS A 7 -2.48 7.34 -9.84
C HIS A 7 -2.64 5.95 -10.43
N LEU A 8 -1.67 5.09 -10.14
CA LEU A 8 -1.62 3.73 -10.64
C LEU A 8 -2.17 2.79 -9.58
N ALA A 9 -2.73 1.66 -10.01
CA ALA A 9 -3.22 0.63 -9.13
C ALA A 9 -2.67 -0.72 -9.60
N TYR A 10 -2.14 -1.52 -8.66
CA TYR A 10 -1.58 -2.83 -8.95
C TYR A 10 -2.14 -3.88 -8.01
N GLU A 11 -2.46 -5.04 -8.56
CA GLU A 11 -2.78 -6.23 -7.78
C GLU A 11 -1.50 -6.95 -7.40
N VAL A 12 -1.40 -7.41 -6.15
CA VAL A 12 -0.20 -8.06 -5.63
C VAL A 12 -0.56 -9.33 -4.88
N ASP A 13 0.36 -10.29 -4.83
CA ASP A 13 0.10 -11.59 -4.21
C ASP A 13 0.19 -11.57 -2.69
N ASP A 14 1.06 -10.71 -2.13
CA ASP A 14 1.24 -10.59 -0.68
C ASP A 14 1.52 -9.13 -0.35
N ILE A 15 0.47 -8.41 0.00
CA ILE A 15 0.58 -6.96 0.22
C ILE A 15 1.45 -6.64 1.44
N TYR A 16 1.48 -7.51 2.45
CA TYR A 16 2.34 -7.28 3.62
C TYR A 16 3.82 -7.40 3.27
N ALA A 17 4.16 -8.46 2.55
CA ALA A 17 5.55 -8.67 2.14
C ALA A 17 6.03 -7.54 1.23
N LEU A 18 5.19 -7.12 0.30
CA LEU A 18 5.55 -6.04 -0.61
C LEU A 18 5.70 -4.72 0.12
N CYS A 19 4.77 -4.37 1.00
CA CYS A 19 4.88 -3.12 1.75
C CYS A 19 6.11 -3.10 2.65
N ALA A 20 6.45 -4.23 3.28
CA ALA A 20 7.67 -4.32 4.08
C ALA A 20 8.91 -4.11 3.22
N HIS A 21 8.94 -4.71 2.04
CA HIS A 21 10.05 -4.54 1.11
C HIS A 21 10.20 -3.09 0.65
N LEU A 22 9.08 -2.49 0.25
CA LEU A 22 9.09 -1.10 -0.21
C LEU A 22 9.52 -0.15 0.89
N GLN A 23 9.05 -0.36 2.11
CA GLN A 23 9.44 0.47 3.25
C GLN A 23 10.95 0.37 3.52
N ALA A 24 11.51 -0.83 3.41
CA ALA A 24 12.95 -1.04 3.56
C ALA A 24 13.74 -0.33 2.47
N GLN A 25 13.14 -0.10 1.30
CA GLN A 25 13.76 0.62 0.19
C GLN A 25 13.54 2.15 0.27
N GLY A 26 12.92 2.63 1.34
CA GLY A 26 12.70 4.05 1.52
C GLY A 26 11.41 4.59 0.90
N VAL A 27 10.53 3.70 0.44
CA VAL A 27 9.22 4.12 -0.10
C VAL A 27 8.30 4.46 1.06
N THR A 28 7.61 5.58 0.94
CA THR A 28 6.65 6.03 1.96
C THR A 28 5.36 5.23 1.86
N ILE A 29 4.90 4.66 2.99
CA ILE A 29 3.60 4.01 3.07
C ILE A 29 2.62 5.04 3.62
N ASN A 30 1.81 5.64 2.75
CA ASN A 30 0.87 6.68 3.16
C ASN A 30 -0.36 6.09 3.87
N ARG A 31 -0.93 5.04 3.30
CA ARG A 31 -2.01 4.29 3.94
C ARG A 31 -1.59 2.84 4.07
N PRO A 32 -1.29 2.39 5.30
CA PRO A 32 -0.87 1.00 5.51
C PRO A 32 -1.96 0.01 5.17
N PRO A 33 -1.61 -1.25 4.87
CA PRO A 33 -2.60 -2.29 4.57
C PRO A 33 -3.21 -2.86 5.86
N ARG A 34 -3.91 -2.00 6.61
CA ARG A 34 -4.48 -2.37 7.92
C ARG A 34 -5.50 -3.49 7.84
N ASP A 35 -6.22 -3.54 6.72
CA ASP A 35 -7.27 -4.55 6.49
C ASP A 35 -6.76 -5.75 5.68
N GLY A 36 -5.46 -5.79 5.38
CA GLY A 36 -4.89 -6.86 4.57
C GLY A 36 -5.32 -6.82 3.11
N ARG A 37 -5.90 -5.71 2.65
CA ARG A 37 -6.51 -5.63 1.33
C ARG A 37 -5.89 -4.56 0.45
N MET A 38 -5.59 -3.39 0.99
CA MET A 38 -5.23 -2.24 0.17
C MET A 38 -4.25 -1.34 0.92
N ALA A 39 -3.35 -0.73 0.16
CA ALA A 39 -2.41 0.25 0.68
C ALA A 39 -2.20 1.35 -0.35
N PHE A 40 -1.81 2.54 0.11
CA PHE A 40 -1.28 3.58 -0.76
C PHE A 40 0.17 3.86 -0.38
N VAL A 41 1.02 3.90 -1.40
CA VAL A 41 2.45 4.20 -1.23
C VAL A 41 2.80 5.36 -2.15
N ARG A 42 3.90 6.02 -1.85
CA ARG A 42 4.38 7.14 -2.66
C ARG A 42 5.83 6.90 -3.03
N THR A 43 6.09 6.90 -4.33
CA THR A 43 7.44 6.70 -4.83
C THR A 43 8.32 7.92 -4.56
N PRO A 44 9.65 7.78 -4.65
CA PRO A 44 10.55 8.95 -4.57
C PRO A 44 10.22 10.04 -5.58
N ASP A 45 9.66 9.65 -6.73
CA ASP A 45 9.23 10.60 -7.76
C ASP A 45 7.90 11.28 -7.44
N ASN A 46 7.38 11.05 -6.23
CA ASN A 46 6.15 11.66 -5.75
C ASN A 46 4.90 11.14 -6.49
N ILE A 47 4.93 9.89 -6.92
CA ILE A 47 3.80 9.24 -7.57
C ILE A 47 3.06 8.40 -6.55
N SER A 48 1.75 8.63 -6.41
CA SER A 48 0.89 7.83 -5.54
C SER A 48 0.51 6.52 -6.24
N VAL A 49 0.70 5.40 -5.57
CA VAL A 49 0.40 4.07 -6.12
C VAL A 49 -0.49 3.33 -5.14
N GLU A 50 -1.59 2.79 -5.66
CA GLU A 50 -2.50 1.95 -4.90
C GLU A 50 -2.11 0.49 -5.08
N LEU A 51 -1.97 -0.24 -3.97
CA LEU A 51 -1.68 -1.67 -3.98
C LEU A 51 -2.91 -2.41 -3.49
N LEU A 52 -3.33 -3.44 -4.22
CA LEU A 52 -4.52 -4.23 -3.93
C LEU A 52 -4.12 -5.68 -3.77
N GLN A 53 -4.55 -6.30 -2.67
CA GLN A 53 -4.30 -7.73 -2.46
C GLN A 53 -5.11 -8.54 -3.46
N HIS A 54 -4.44 -9.42 -4.19
CA HIS A 54 -5.11 -10.35 -5.09
C HIS A 54 -5.93 -11.36 -4.27
N GLY A 55 -7.15 -11.63 -4.73
CA GLY A 55 -8.02 -12.57 -4.03
C GLY A 55 -8.54 -12.01 -2.72
N ASP A 56 -8.61 -12.87 -1.70
CA ASP A 56 -9.12 -12.49 -0.39
C ASP A 56 -8.13 -11.59 0.36
N ALA A 57 -8.66 -10.74 1.22
CA ALA A 57 -7.81 -9.96 2.11
C ALA A 57 -7.00 -10.90 3.00
N LEU A 58 -5.74 -10.52 3.29
CA LEU A 58 -4.92 -11.26 4.23
C LEU A 58 -5.44 -11.04 5.65
N PRO A 59 -5.17 -11.98 6.57
CA PRO A 59 -5.55 -11.77 7.97
C PRO A 59 -4.94 -10.49 8.51
N VAL A 60 -5.72 -9.76 9.32
CA VAL A 60 -5.25 -8.55 9.97
C VAL A 60 -4.01 -8.87 10.81
N ALA A 61 -2.93 -8.11 10.65
CA ALA A 61 -1.67 -8.39 11.31
C ALA A 61 -0.89 -7.11 11.58
N GLU A 62 -0.08 -7.15 12.64
CA GLU A 62 0.84 -6.08 12.95
C GLU A 62 2.12 -6.21 12.13
N PRO A 63 2.83 -5.12 11.90
CA PRO A 63 2.60 -3.77 12.42
C PRO A 63 1.52 -2.97 11.68
N TRP A 64 0.96 -3.53 10.62
CA TRP A 64 0.08 -2.80 9.72
C TRP A 64 -1.25 -2.41 10.37
N ALA A 65 -1.78 -3.31 11.21
CA ALA A 65 -3.11 -3.12 11.80
C ALA A 65 -3.21 -1.83 12.62
N SER A 66 -2.14 -1.45 13.31
CA SER A 66 -2.13 -0.27 14.17
C SER A 66 -1.37 0.91 13.56
N MET A 67 -0.83 0.76 12.35
CA MET A 67 -0.04 1.82 11.74
C MET A 67 -0.94 2.94 11.22
N PRO A 68 -0.67 4.20 11.57
CA PRO A 68 -1.51 5.32 11.11
C PRO A 68 -1.22 5.69 9.66
N ASN A 69 -2.15 6.40 9.05
CA ASN A 69 -1.89 7.04 7.76
C ASN A 69 -0.87 8.16 7.93
N THR A 70 -0.07 8.39 6.89
CA THR A 70 0.88 9.51 6.87
C THR A 70 0.75 10.24 5.54
N GLY A 71 0.82 11.57 5.58
CA GLY A 71 0.74 12.38 4.38
C GLY A 71 -0.59 12.27 3.66
N LYS A 72 -0.55 12.58 2.38
CA LYS A 72 -1.73 12.53 1.50
C LYS A 72 -1.45 11.63 0.30
N TRP A 73 -2.50 11.10 -0.28
CA TRP A 73 -2.38 10.21 -1.42
C TRP A 73 -3.49 10.43 -2.46
#